data_5072743ed00d5c4da8b53dabebe632b5
#
_entry.id   5072743ed00d5c4da8b53dabebe632b5
#
_cell.length_a   1.000
_cell.length_b   1.000
_cell.length_c   1.000
_cell.angle_alpha   90.00
_cell.angle_beta   90.00
_cell.angle_gamma   90.00
#
_symmetry.space_group_name_H-M   'P 1'
#
loop_
_entity.id
_entity.type
_entity.pdbx_description
1 polymer ?
#
loop_
_entity_poly.entity_id
_entity_poly.type
_entity_poly.pdbx_seq_one_letter_code
_entity_poly.pdbx_strand_id
1 'polypeptide(L)'
;MTLYRLNIVFIGLLIVAFISGCGQQQSIPIVDTHIHLYDTTRDGGVPWPAKSDTVLFRPVLPPDFARISEENGIAATVIVEASSLLADNQWVLDLVKDEPERYIGLVGSLELGTSDFAANLNELSADPRFVGIRMRDKSRGADFFNDAVWRDLELLADLDQTLDVLMANFTLEDVDRIAQRIPTLKILMNHVAGANIDGKLVDPIWARSLVRAARNPNVF
;
A
#
# COMPACT_ATOMS: atom_id res chain seq x y z
N MET A 1 27.59 -65.55 -22.03
CA MET A 1 26.56 -64.65 -22.62
C MET A 1 25.72 -63.97 -21.54
N THR A 2 26.25 -63.65 -20.34
CA THR A 2 25.45 -63.20 -19.19
C THR A 2 25.90 -61.82 -18.62
N LEU A 3 26.96 -61.25 -19.14
CA LEU A 3 27.53 -59.99 -18.62
C LEU A 3 27.04 -58.71 -19.35
N TYR A 4 26.44 -58.82 -20.51
CA TYR A 4 25.94 -57.65 -21.29
C TYR A 4 24.53 -57.19 -20.90
N ARG A 5 23.74 -58.03 -20.21
CA ARG A 5 22.34 -57.62 -19.80
C ARG A 5 22.28 -56.78 -18.52
N LEU A 6 23.33 -56.84 -17.67
CA LEU A 6 23.33 -56.09 -16.41
C LEU A 6 23.68 -54.62 -16.59
N ASN A 7 24.50 -54.29 -17.58
CA ASN A 7 24.92 -52.92 -17.81
C ASN A 7 23.86 -52.03 -18.47
N ILE A 8 22.91 -52.59 -19.24
CA ILE A 8 21.86 -51.83 -19.90
C ILE A 8 20.77 -51.37 -18.89
N VAL A 9 20.51 -52.17 -17.86
CA VAL A 9 19.52 -51.84 -16.80
C VAL A 9 20.04 -50.69 -15.91
N PHE A 10 21.36 -50.65 -15.62
CA PHE A 10 21.93 -49.57 -14.81
C PHE A 10 22.02 -48.24 -15.55
N ILE A 11 22.24 -48.22 -16.86
CA ILE A 11 22.25 -47.00 -17.67
C ILE A 11 20.82 -46.47 -17.82
N GLY A 12 19.80 -47.31 -17.93
CA GLY A 12 18.40 -46.94 -17.98
C GLY A 12 17.90 -46.27 -16.68
N LEU A 13 18.33 -46.76 -15.51
CA LEU A 13 18.00 -46.19 -14.21
C LEU A 13 18.67 -44.82 -13.96
N LEU A 14 19.89 -44.63 -14.45
CA LEU A 14 20.62 -43.37 -14.33
C LEU A 14 20.01 -42.24 -15.20
N ILE A 15 19.45 -42.56 -16.36
CA ILE A 15 18.82 -41.58 -17.25
C ILE A 15 17.46 -41.14 -16.69
N VAL A 16 16.69 -42.01 -16.02
CA VAL A 16 15.40 -41.64 -15.39
C VAL A 16 15.59 -40.72 -14.18
N ALA A 17 16.71 -40.85 -13.45
CA ALA A 17 17.01 -39.97 -12.30
C ALA A 17 17.38 -38.53 -12.68
N PHE A 18 17.82 -38.28 -13.92
CA PHE A 18 18.18 -36.93 -14.39
C PHE A 18 17.01 -36.13 -14.97
N ILE A 19 15.87 -36.74 -15.25
CA ILE A 19 14.70 -36.04 -15.83
C ILE A 19 13.75 -35.53 -14.73
N SER A 20 13.92 -35.94 -13.49
CA SER A 20 13.08 -35.46 -12.35
C SER A 20 13.52 -34.12 -11.76
N GLY A 21 14.53 -33.47 -12.34
CA GLY A 21 14.99 -32.15 -11.97
C GLY A 21 14.32 -31.01 -12.76
N CYS A 22 13.02 -31.11 -13.04
CA CYS A 22 12.23 -29.94 -13.39
C CYS A 22 12.16 -29.07 -12.14
N GLY A 23 13.11 -28.12 -12.01
CA GLY A 23 13.06 -27.13 -10.95
C GLY A 23 11.69 -26.49 -10.98
N GLN A 24 10.93 -26.61 -9.91
CA GLN A 24 9.77 -25.74 -9.70
C GLN A 24 10.29 -24.33 -9.87
N GLN A 25 9.90 -23.69 -10.95
CA GLN A 25 10.14 -22.27 -11.14
C GLN A 25 9.41 -21.57 -9.99
N GLN A 26 10.16 -21.16 -8.96
CA GLN A 26 9.58 -20.39 -7.86
C GLN A 26 8.99 -19.13 -8.49
N SER A 27 7.66 -19.05 -8.50
CA SER A 27 6.98 -17.83 -8.90
C SER A 27 7.36 -16.74 -7.91
N ILE A 28 7.78 -15.59 -8.42
CA ILE A 28 8.00 -14.42 -7.58
C ILE A 28 6.66 -14.05 -6.96
N PRO A 29 6.57 -13.96 -5.62
CA PRO A 29 5.31 -13.61 -4.97
C PRO A 29 4.92 -12.18 -5.37
N ILE A 30 3.66 -11.98 -5.74
CA ILE A 30 3.09 -10.68 -6.05
C ILE A 30 2.48 -10.11 -4.77
N VAL A 31 2.84 -8.87 -4.42
CA VAL A 31 2.21 -8.11 -3.36
C VAL A 31 1.43 -6.95 -3.98
N ASP A 32 0.12 -6.92 -3.78
CA ASP A 32 -0.70 -5.77 -4.16
C ASP A 32 -0.66 -4.74 -3.02
N THR A 33 -0.03 -3.61 -3.26
CA THR A 33 0.21 -2.61 -2.22
C THR A 33 -0.86 -1.53 -2.12
N HIS A 34 -1.98 -1.65 -2.85
CA HIS A 34 -3.01 -0.61 -2.83
C HIS A 34 -4.41 -1.15 -3.13
N ILE A 35 -5.06 -1.70 -2.12
CA ILE A 35 -6.49 -2.05 -2.19
C ILE A 35 -7.29 -1.25 -1.18
N HIS A 36 -8.62 -1.23 -1.35
CA HIS A 36 -9.56 -0.65 -0.40
C HIS A 36 -10.56 -1.69 0.07
N LEU A 37 -10.77 -1.78 1.39
CA LEU A 37 -11.88 -2.53 1.99
C LEU A 37 -12.84 -1.54 2.64
N TYR A 38 -14.12 -1.66 2.36
CA TYR A 38 -15.17 -0.79 2.91
C TYR A 38 -16.54 -1.47 2.83
N ASP A 39 -17.46 -1.02 3.68
CA ASP A 39 -18.83 -1.52 3.71
C ASP A 39 -19.83 -0.35 3.65
N THR A 40 -20.46 -0.18 2.49
CA THR A 40 -21.46 0.87 2.25
C THR A 40 -22.78 0.62 2.96
N THR A 41 -22.97 -0.54 3.59
CA THR A 41 -24.20 -0.94 4.29
C THR A 41 -24.15 -0.74 5.81
N ARG A 42 -22.96 -0.37 6.36
CA ARG A 42 -22.80 -0.11 7.79
C ARG A 42 -23.66 1.07 8.25
N ASP A 43 -24.09 1.02 9.51
CA ASP A 43 -24.71 2.16 10.17
C ASP A 43 -23.77 3.37 10.14
N GLY A 44 -24.32 4.54 9.72
CA GLY A 44 -23.52 5.73 9.48
C GLY A 44 -22.87 5.81 8.10
N GLY A 45 -22.83 4.70 7.35
CA GLY A 45 -22.27 4.63 6.00
C GLY A 45 -20.75 4.79 5.96
N VAL A 46 -20.25 5.13 4.77
CA VAL A 46 -18.84 5.44 4.53
C VAL A 46 -18.74 6.73 3.72
N PRO A 47 -17.71 7.57 3.95
CA PRO A 47 -17.56 8.83 3.21
C PRO A 47 -17.20 8.63 1.73
N TRP A 48 -16.63 7.50 1.37
CA TRP A 48 -16.29 7.10 0.01
C TRP A 48 -16.55 5.58 -0.15
N PRO A 49 -17.03 5.11 -1.32
CA PRO A 49 -17.37 5.86 -2.53
C PRO A 49 -18.68 6.65 -2.39
N ALA A 50 -18.88 7.63 -3.31
CA ALA A 50 -20.12 8.40 -3.32
C ALA A 50 -21.32 7.52 -3.71
N LYS A 51 -22.50 7.77 -3.13
CA LYS A 51 -23.73 7.01 -3.43
C LYS A 51 -24.14 7.07 -4.90
N SER A 52 -23.70 8.09 -5.63
CA SER A 52 -23.94 8.25 -7.08
C SER A 52 -23.03 7.39 -7.94
N ASP A 53 -21.97 6.83 -7.38
CA ASP A 53 -21.08 5.92 -8.11
C ASP A 53 -21.68 4.51 -8.14
N THR A 54 -22.33 4.18 -9.24
CA THR A 54 -23.04 2.90 -9.40
C THR A 54 -22.14 1.67 -9.55
N VAL A 55 -20.84 1.89 -9.76
CA VAL A 55 -19.86 0.81 -9.88
C VAL A 55 -19.22 0.51 -8.53
N LEU A 56 -18.77 1.55 -7.81
CA LEU A 56 -18.03 1.41 -6.57
C LEU A 56 -18.94 1.36 -5.33
N PHE A 57 -20.17 1.96 -5.39
CA PHE A 57 -21.04 2.03 -4.23
C PHE A 57 -21.69 0.66 -3.92
N ARG A 58 -20.90 -0.22 -3.38
CA ARG A 58 -21.24 -1.56 -2.86
C ARG A 58 -20.24 -1.94 -1.78
N PRO A 59 -20.54 -2.90 -0.89
CA PRO A 59 -19.51 -3.44 0.00
C PRO A 59 -18.37 -4.08 -0.80
N VAL A 60 -17.14 -3.87 -0.33
CA VAL A 60 -15.92 -4.54 -0.80
C VAL A 60 -15.22 -5.09 0.44
N LEU A 61 -15.33 -6.38 0.66
CA LEU A 61 -14.94 -7.07 1.87
C LEU A 61 -13.88 -8.16 1.56
N PRO A 62 -13.21 -8.73 2.56
CA PRO A 62 -12.18 -9.74 2.35
C PRO A 62 -12.54 -10.88 1.38
N PRO A 63 -13.75 -11.47 1.39
CA PRO A 63 -14.09 -12.51 0.41
C PRO A 63 -14.09 -12.04 -1.05
N ASP A 64 -14.45 -10.77 -1.30
CA ASP A 64 -14.43 -10.20 -2.65
C ASP A 64 -13.00 -10.09 -3.18
N PHE A 65 -12.09 -9.61 -2.34
CA PHE A 65 -10.67 -9.50 -2.68
C PHE A 65 -9.98 -10.88 -2.76
N ALA A 66 -10.29 -11.79 -1.84
CA ALA A 66 -9.70 -13.13 -1.82
C ALA A 66 -9.85 -13.84 -3.16
N ARG A 67 -11.06 -13.81 -3.74
CA ARG A 67 -11.33 -14.40 -5.04
C ARG A 67 -10.44 -13.79 -6.15
N ILE A 68 -10.34 -12.46 -6.19
CA ILE A 68 -9.54 -11.75 -7.21
C ILE A 68 -8.05 -12.04 -7.01
N SER A 69 -7.55 -12.04 -5.76
CA SER A 69 -6.15 -12.28 -5.46
C SER A 69 -5.71 -13.70 -5.82
N GLU A 70 -6.54 -14.69 -5.55
CA GLU A 70 -6.27 -16.09 -5.90
C GLU A 70 -6.19 -16.31 -7.42
N GLU A 71 -7.15 -15.74 -8.17
CA GLU A 71 -7.18 -15.79 -9.64
C GLU A 71 -5.92 -15.15 -10.28
N ASN A 72 -5.30 -14.17 -9.62
CA ASN A 72 -4.16 -13.42 -10.12
C ASN A 72 -2.83 -13.77 -9.45
N GLY A 73 -2.79 -14.73 -8.55
CA GLY A 73 -1.56 -15.17 -7.86
C GLY A 73 -1.00 -14.11 -6.91
N ILE A 74 -1.84 -13.25 -6.35
CA ILE A 74 -1.45 -12.25 -5.35
C ILE A 74 -1.26 -12.96 -4.01
N ALA A 75 -0.05 -12.91 -3.49
CA ALA A 75 0.34 -13.59 -2.26
C ALA A 75 -0.04 -12.80 -1.01
N ALA A 76 0.09 -11.47 -1.06
CA ALA A 76 -0.21 -10.58 0.06
C ALA A 76 -0.65 -9.20 -0.43
N THR A 77 -1.23 -8.40 0.48
CA THR A 77 -1.68 -7.06 0.14
C THR A 77 -1.52 -6.06 1.28
N VAL A 78 -1.36 -4.78 0.93
CA VAL A 78 -1.50 -3.64 1.82
C VAL A 78 -2.83 -2.95 1.54
N ILE A 79 -3.61 -2.75 2.59
CA ILE A 79 -4.87 -2.01 2.52
C ILE A 79 -4.55 -0.52 2.68
N VAL A 80 -5.12 0.31 1.82
CA VAL A 80 -5.09 1.76 1.95
C VAL A 80 -6.48 2.24 2.38
N GLU A 81 -6.54 3.20 3.26
CA GLU A 81 -7.80 3.73 3.78
C GLU A 81 -8.79 4.11 2.67
N ALA A 82 -10.06 3.80 2.87
CA ALA A 82 -11.18 4.25 2.04
C ALA A 82 -11.99 5.36 2.75
N SER A 83 -11.68 5.64 4.01
CA SER A 83 -12.47 6.48 4.89
C SER A 83 -11.60 7.40 5.73
N SER A 84 -12.08 8.64 5.95
CA SER A 84 -11.45 9.59 6.87
C SER A 84 -11.85 9.37 8.34
N LEU A 85 -12.71 8.42 8.64
CA LEU A 85 -13.19 8.17 10.00
C LEU A 85 -12.11 7.44 10.81
N LEU A 86 -11.74 7.99 11.96
CA LEU A 86 -10.74 7.40 12.85
C LEU A 86 -11.08 5.94 13.21
N ALA A 87 -12.34 5.67 13.53
CA ALA A 87 -12.81 4.34 13.91
C ALA A 87 -12.66 3.29 12.78
N ASP A 88 -12.59 3.71 11.54
CA ASP A 88 -12.45 2.80 10.42
C ASP A 88 -11.05 2.16 10.33
N ASN A 89 -10.04 2.76 10.93
CA ASN A 89 -8.71 2.12 11.04
C ASN A 89 -8.82 0.81 11.84
N GLN A 90 -9.40 0.89 13.06
CA GLN A 90 -9.58 -0.30 13.90
C GLN A 90 -10.55 -1.29 13.27
N TRP A 91 -11.63 -0.81 12.66
CA TRP A 91 -12.59 -1.68 11.97
C TRP A 91 -11.92 -2.50 10.86
N VAL A 92 -11.03 -1.91 10.04
CA VAL A 92 -10.29 -2.64 9.00
C VAL A 92 -9.33 -3.65 9.64
N LEU A 93 -8.58 -3.27 10.68
CA LEU A 93 -7.66 -4.19 11.38
C LEU A 93 -8.40 -5.40 11.96
N ASP A 94 -9.57 -5.17 12.54
CA ASP A 94 -10.42 -6.25 13.09
C ASP A 94 -11.00 -7.14 11.99
N LEU A 95 -11.38 -6.54 10.86
CA LEU A 95 -11.96 -7.25 9.71
C LEU A 95 -11.00 -8.29 9.12
N VAL A 96 -9.69 -8.02 9.14
CA VAL A 96 -8.66 -8.86 8.51
C VAL A 96 -7.77 -9.60 9.50
N LYS A 97 -8.11 -9.59 10.79
CA LYS A 97 -7.25 -10.14 11.86
C LYS A 97 -6.94 -11.62 11.74
N ASP A 98 -7.83 -12.39 11.12
CA ASP A 98 -7.72 -13.84 11.00
C ASP A 98 -6.90 -14.27 9.75
N GLU A 99 -6.48 -13.31 8.90
CA GLU A 99 -5.70 -13.57 7.68
C GLU A 99 -4.41 -12.69 7.61
N PRO A 100 -3.53 -12.71 8.64
CA PRO A 100 -2.39 -11.80 8.72
C PRO A 100 -1.35 -12.03 7.63
N GLU A 101 -1.28 -13.22 7.05
CA GLU A 101 -0.37 -13.53 5.92
C GLU A 101 -0.85 -12.91 4.61
N ARG A 102 -2.16 -12.69 4.46
CA ARG A 102 -2.76 -12.08 3.27
C ARG A 102 -2.77 -10.56 3.40
N TYR A 103 -3.17 -10.03 4.55
CA TYR A 103 -3.30 -8.58 4.80
C TYR A 103 -2.16 -8.11 5.69
N ILE A 104 -1.03 -7.78 5.04
CA ILE A 104 0.25 -7.51 5.71
C ILE A 104 0.42 -6.07 6.17
N GLY A 105 -0.47 -5.16 5.77
CA GLY A 105 -0.39 -3.75 6.18
C GLY A 105 -1.69 -2.99 5.98
N LEU A 106 -1.86 -1.96 6.80
CA LEU A 106 -2.89 -0.92 6.67
C LEU A 106 -2.21 0.45 6.67
N VAL A 107 -2.37 1.18 5.59
CA VAL A 107 -2.15 2.63 5.53
C VAL A 107 -3.48 3.28 5.89
N GLY A 108 -3.57 3.77 7.11
CA GLY A 108 -4.82 4.29 7.68
C GLY A 108 -5.05 5.78 7.44
N SER A 109 -6.00 6.35 8.17
CA SER A 109 -6.33 7.77 8.13
C SER A 109 -6.24 8.40 9.52
N LEU A 110 -5.33 9.37 9.67
CA LEU A 110 -5.28 10.25 10.84
C LEU A 110 -5.17 11.71 10.37
N GLU A 111 -5.84 12.60 11.07
CA GLU A 111 -5.79 14.03 10.74
C GLU A 111 -4.58 14.71 11.37
N LEU A 112 -3.63 15.11 10.53
CA LEU A 112 -2.41 15.79 10.93
C LEU A 112 -2.71 17.16 11.59
N GLY A 113 -1.92 17.51 12.60
CA GLY A 113 -1.98 18.80 13.31
C GLY A 113 -3.14 18.90 14.29
N THR A 114 -3.76 17.79 14.68
CA THR A 114 -4.78 17.74 15.74
C THR A 114 -4.13 17.41 17.09
N SER A 115 -4.80 17.78 18.19
CA SER A 115 -4.34 17.48 19.56
C SER A 115 -4.22 15.99 19.85
N ASP A 116 -5.05 15.19 19.17
CA ASP A 116 -5.22 13.76 19.45
C ASP A 116 -4.37 12.88 18.52
N PHE A 117 -3.68 13.49 17.54
CA PHE A 117 -2.89 12.76 16.55
C PHE A 117 -1.90 11.79 17.18
N ALA A 118 -1.07 12.28 18.10
CA ALA A 118 -0.03 11.47 18.73
C ALA A 118 -0.59 10.29 19.55
N ALA A 119 -1.70 10.51 20.26
CA ALA A 119 -2.36 9.45 21.02
C ALA A 119 -2.93 8.38 20.09
N ASN A 120 -3.67 8.78 19.06
CA ASN A 120 -4.26 7.88 18.08
C ASN A 120 -3.20 7.11 17.28
N LEU A 121 -2.10 7.78 16.89
CA LEU A 121 -1.01 7.12 16.18
C LEU A 121 -0.34 6.05 17.04
N ASN A 122 -0.05 6.35 18.33
CA ASN A 122 0.55 5.38 19.24
C ASN A 122 -0.39 4.18 19.50
N GLU A 123 -1.68 4.41 19.63
CA GLU A 123 -2.67 3.35 19.83
C GLU A 123 -2.72 2.42 18.61
N LEU A 124 -2.86 2.97 17.40
CA LEU A 124 -2.94 2.20 16.16
C LEU A 124 -1.63 1.48 15.83
N SER A 125 -0.48 2.11 16.08
CA SER A 125 0.84 1.52 15.85
C SER A 125 1.17 0.35 16.80
N ALA A 126 0.33 0.08 17.81
CA ALA A 126 0.43 -1.13 18.61
C ALA A 126 0.08 -2.41 17.81
N ASP A 127 -0.71 -2.29 16.74
CA ASP A 127 -0.90 -3.37 15.77
C ASP A 127 0.20 -3.29 14.71
N PRO A 128 1.03 -4.33 14.54
CA PRO A 128 2.15 -4.31 13.59
C PRO A 128 1.70 -4.22 12.11
N ARG A 129 0.41 -4.42 11.83
CA ARG A 129 -0.15 -4.23 10.49
C ARG A 129 -0.50 -2.77 10.20
N PHE A 130 -0.56 -1.89 11.19
CA PHE A 130 -0.70 -0.46 10.93
C PHE A 130 0.68 0.10 10.54
N VAL A 131 0.86 0.36 9.24
CA VAL A 131 2.19 0.66 8.67
C VAL A 131 2.36 2.11 8.25
N GLY A 132 1.32 2.93 8.35
CA GLY A 132 1.40 4.34 7.98
C GLY A 132 0.04 5.00 7.87
N ILE A 133 0.06 6.25 7.42
CA ILE A 133 -1.15 7.02 7.16
C ILE A 133 -1.17 7.58 5.74
N ARG A 134 -2.37 7.88 5.24
CA ARG A 134 -2.57 8.59 3.99
C ARG A 134 -2.91 10.06 4.23
N MET A 135 -2.03 10.95 3.79
CA MET A 135 -2.28 12.39 3.76
C MET A 135 -3.13 12.73 2.53
N ARG A 136 -4.37 13.14 2.75
CA ARG A 136 -5.38 13.28 1.70
C ARG A 136 -6.02 14.65 1.61
N ASP A 137 -5.98 15.45 2.65
CA ASP A 137 -6.67 16.74 2.73
C ASP A 137 -5.71 17.87 3.13
N LYS A 138 -5.82 18.98 2.43
CA LYS A 138 -5.10 20.24 2.67
C LYS A 138 -6.11 21.36 2.89
N SER A 139 -7.18 21.07 3.64
CA SER A 139 -8.29 22.01 3.88
C SER A 139 -7.87 23.33 4.52
N ARG A 140 -6.72 23.34 5.24
CA ARG A 140 -6.14 24.54 5.86
C ARG A 140 -5.40 25.46 4.89
N GLY A 141 -5.36 25.11 3.59
CA GLY A 141 -4.72 25.92 2.57
C GLY A 141 -3.23 26.17 2.80
N ALA A 142 -2.79 27.44 2.69
CA ALA A 142 -1.37 27.82 2.84
C ALA A 142 -0.80 27.53 4.23
N ASP A 143 -1.64 27.52 5.26
CA ASP A 143 -1.24 27.28 6.66
C ASP A 143 -1.24 25.81 7.06
N PHE A 144 -1.43 24.91 6.10
CA PHE A 144 -1.47 23.46 6.38
C PHE A 144 -0.18 23.00 7.08
N PHE A 145 0.98 23.35 6.56
CA PHE A 145 2.29 22.98 7.12
C PHE A 145 2.72 23.88 8.29
N ASN A 146 1.92 23.90 9.34
CA ASN A 146 2.26 24.57 10.60
C ASN A 146 3.09 23.66 11.51
N ASP A 147 3.53 24.19 12.66
CA ASP A 147 4.39 23.45 13.62
C ASP A 147 3.74 22.15 14.15
N ALA A 148 2.42 22.10 14.25
CA ALA A 148 1.74 20.89 14.71
C ALA A 148 1.84 19.77 13.66
N VAL A 149 1.57 20.10 12.39
CA VAL A 149 1.70 19.14 11.28
C VAL A 149 3.14 18.63 11.14
N TRP A 150 4.13 19.53 11.29
CA TRP A 150 5.54 19.10 11.22
C TRP A 150 5.91 18.14 12.35
N ARG A 151 5.47 18.38 13.58
CA ARG A 151 5.69 17.47 14.71
C ARG A 151 5.04 16.11 14.49
N ASP A 152 3.85 16.10 13.91
CA ASP A 152 3.14 14.84 13.60
C ASP A 152 3.84 14.03 12.52
N LEU A 153 4.37 14.68 11.48
CA LEU A 153 5.17 14.04 10.44
C LEU A 153 6.52 13.51 10.98
N GLU A 154 7.15 14.24 11.89
CA GLU A 154 8.36 13.80 12.60
C GLU A 154 8.04 12.56 13.45
N LEU A 155 6.90 12.53 14.16
CA LEU A 155 6.46 11.39 14.96
C LEU A 155 6.18 10.14 14.10
N LEU A 156 5.61 10.30 12.89
CA LEU A 156 5.48 9.20 11.94
C LEU A 156 6.84 8.57 11.61
N ALA A 157 7.83 9.41 11.34
CA ALA A 157 9.19 8.94 11.03
C ALA A 157 9.84 8.24 12.23
N ASP A 158 9.67 8.76 13.44
CA ASP A 158 10.20 8.19 14.68
C ASP A 158 9.61 6.81 15.01
N LEU A 159 8.36 6.56 14.61
CA LEU A 159 7.68 5.28 14.74
C LEU A 159 7.86 4.35 13.54
N ASP A 160 8.75 4.68 12.60
CA ASP A 160 8.98 3.96 11.33
C ASP A 160 7.71 3.77 10.46
N GLN A 161 6.73 4.64 10.61
CA GLN A 161 5.50 4.64 9.83
C GLN A 161 5.71 5.33 8.47
N THR A 162 4.90 4.94 7.46
CA THR A 162 4.95 5.54 6.12
C THR A 162 3.96 6.69 5.99
N LEU A 163 4.25 7.59 5.04
CA LEU A 163 3.34 8.64 4.61
C LEU A 163 2.94 8.42 3.14
N ASP A 164 1.71 7.98 2.90
CA ASP A 164 1.12 8.01 1.57
C ASP A 164 0.57 9.39 1.27
N VAL A 165 0.83 9.91 0.07
CA VAL A 165 0.33 11.23 -0.34
C VAL A 165 -0.68 11.09 -1.47
N LEU A 166 -1.93 11.46 -1.20
CA LEU A 166 -2.97 11.58 -2.22
C LEU A 166 -2.79 12.90 -2.98
N MET A 167 -2.25 12.84 -4.19
CA MET A 167 -1.84 14.00 -4.98
C MET A 167 -2.99 14.91 -5.45
N ALA A 168 -4.24 14.58 -5.14
CA ALA A 168 -5.39 15.44 -5.49
C ALA A 168 -5.33 16.83 -4.83
N ASN A 169 -4.78 16.91 -3.62
CA ASN A 169 -4.73 18.14 -2.81
C ASN A 169 -3.30 18.59 -2.48
N PHE A 170 -2.29 17.80 -2.89
CA PHE A 170 -0.88 18.10 -2.63
C PHE A 170 -0.10 18.21 -3.94
N THR A 171 1.01 18.89 -3.88
CA THR A 171 1.90 19.11 -5.02
C THR A 171 3.19 18.29 -4.86
N LEU A 172 3.91 18.08 -5.96
CA LEU A 172 5.23 17.46 -5.92
C LEU A 172 6.25 18.30 -5.15
N GLU A 173 6.04 19.62 -5.06
CA GLU A 173 6.81 20.55 -4.22
C GLU A 173 6.54 20.30 -2.73
N ASP A 174 5.30 19.99 -2.35
CA ASP A 174 4.98 19.60 -0.97
C ASP A 174 5.72 18.30 -0.58
N VAL A 175 5.72 17.30 -1.48
CA VAL A 175 6.45 16.03 -1.28
C VAL A 175 7.96 16.30 -1.13
N ASP A 176 8.56 17.05 -2.06
CA ASP A 176 9.99 17.42 -2.01
C ASP A 176 10.33 18.14 -0.70
N ARG A 177 9.49 19.08 -0.26
CA ARG A 177 9.65 19.82 1.00
C ARG A 177 9.62 18.92 2.23
N ILE A 178 8.67 17.98 2.30
CA ILE A 178 8.57 17.01 3.40
C ILE A 178 9.80 16.11 3.40
N ALA A 179 10.17 15.57 2.23
CA ALA A 179 11.28 14.63 2.09
C ALA A 179 12.62 15.23 2.52
N GLN A 180 12.87 16.50 2.15
CA GLN A 180 14.09 17.20 2.54
C GLN A 180 14.12 17.54 4.02
N ARG A 181 12.97 17.89 4.62
CA ARG A 181 12.90 18.25 6.04
C ARG A 181 12.98 17.04 6.97
N ILE A 182 12.40 15.90 6.55
CA ILE A 182 12.35 14.67 7.34
C ILE A 182 12.90 13.50 6.50
N PRO A 183 14.24 13.38 6.34
CA PRO A 183 14.85 12.38 5.46
C PRO A 183 14.63 10.92 5.88
N THR A 184 14.18 10.69 7.11
CA THR A 184 13.85 9.36 7.65
C THR A 184 12.41 8.94 7.37
N LEU A 185 11.52 9.88 7.02
CA LEU A 185 10.13 9.56 6.69
C LEU A 185 10.04 8.93 5.29
N LYS A 186 9.51 7.74 5.20
CA LYS A 186 9.22 7.06 3.93
C LYS A 186 7.94 7.63 3.32
N ILE A 187 8.03 8.19 2.12
CA ILE A 187 6.92 8.88 1.45
C ILE A 187 6.55 8.15 0.17
N LEU A 188 5.28 7.78 0.03
CA LEU A 188 4.75 7.12 -1.16
C LEU A 188 3.79 8.07 -1.90
N MET A 189 4.05 8.29 -3.19
CA MET A 189 3.20 9.12 -4.05
C MET A 189 2.12 8.25 -4.71
N ASN A 190 0.89 8.39 -4.27
CA ASN A 190 -0.20 7.62 -4.84
C ASN A 190 -0.56 8.08 -6.28
N HIS A 191 -1.21 7.17 -7.04
CA HIS A 191 -1.85 7.44 -8.32
C HIS A 191 -0.91 8.13 -9.34
N VAL A 192 0.28 7.52 -9.55
CA VAL A 192 1.27 8.04 -10.52
C VAL A 192 1.61 9.51 -10.27
N ALA A 193 1.71 9.91 -8.98
CA ALA A 193 1.97 11.28 -8.55
C ALA A 193 1.03 12.33 -9.20
N GLY A 194 -0.24 11.96 -9.42
CA GLY A 194 -1.26 12.84 -10.00
C GLY A 194 -1.06 13.18 -11.49
N ALA A 195 -0.34 12.36 -12.23
CA ALA A 195 -0.17 12.56 -13.68
C ALA A 195 -1.50 12.53 -14.42
N ASN A 196 -1.66 13.45 -15.37
CA ASN A 196 -2.79 13.38 -16.29
C ASN A 196 -2.49 12.37 -17.41
N ILE A 197 -3.24 11.25 -17.44
CA ILE A 197 -3.06 10.16 -18.42
C ILE A 197 -4.16 10.30 -19.48
N ASP A 198 -3.97 11.21 -20.44
CA ASP A 198 -4.92 11.51 -21.51
C ASP A 198 -4.41 11.19 -22.93
N GLY A 199 -3.29 10.46 -23.02
CA GLY A 199 -2.65 10.10 -24.29
C GLY A 199 -1.83 11.22 -24.94
N LYS A 200 -1.68 12.37 -24.28
CA LYS A 200 -0.85 13.49 -24.75
C LYS A 200 0.54 13.43 -24.13
N LEU A 201 1.40 14.37 -24.58
CA LEU A 201 2.70 14.55 -23.97
C LEU A 201 2.53 14.95 -22.49
N VAL A 202 3.38 14.39 -21.66
CA VAL A 202 3.47 14.70 -20.25
C VAL A 202 3.77 16.18 -20.04
N ASP A 203 3.07 16.83 -19.09
CA ASP A 203 3.35 18.21 -18.72
C ASP A 203 4.81 18.38 -18.28
N PRO A 204 5.60 19.24 -18.94
CA PRO A 204 7.01 19.43 -18.60
C PRO A 204 7.22 20.00 -17.18
N ILE A 205 6.24 20.72 -16.61
CA ILE A 205 6.33 21.24 -15.24
C ILE A 205 6.21 20.07 -14.27
N TRP A 206 5.16 19.27 -14.44
CA TRP A 206 4.97 18.06 -13.64
C TRP A 206 6.20 17.13 -13.71
N ALA A 207 6.72 16.87 -14.93
CA ALA A 207 7.87 15.98 -15.11
C ALA A 207 9.13 16.48 -14.37
N ARG A 208 9.41 17.79 -14.41
CA ARG A 208 10.53 18.39 -13.66
C ARG A 208 10.33 18.29 -12.15
N SER A 209 9.13 18.53 -11.67
CA SER A 209 8.79 18.44 -10.25
C SER A 209 8.89 17.00 -9.74
N LEU A 210 8.43 16.02 -10.55
CA LEU A 210 8.59 14.61 -10.24
C LEU A 210 10.06 14.20 -10.13
N VAL A 211 10.90 14.59 -11.11
CA VAL A 211 12.34 14.32 -11.05
C VAL A 211 12.99 14.94 -9.82
N ARG A 212 12.53 16.10 -9.37
CA ARG A 212 13.04 16.74 -8.17
C ARG A 212 12.64 15.94 -6.93
N ALA A 213 11.36 15.61 -6.77
CA ALA A 213 10.86 14.82 -5.64
C ALA A 213 11.56 13.43 -5.58
N ALA A 214 11.68 12.74 -6.73
CA ALA A 214 12.31 11.43 -6.84
C ALA A 214 13.84 11.40 -6.59
N ARG A 215 14.50 12.55 -6.46
CA ARG A 215 15.92 12.61 -6.04
C ARG A 215 16.09 12.38 -4.54
N ASN A 216 15.04 12.57 -3.76
CA ASN A 216 15.08 12.28 -2.33
C ASN A 216 15.01 10.76 -2.14
N PRO A 217 15.97 10.14 -1.42
CA PRO A 217 16.05 8.68 -1.31
C PRO A 217 14.92 8.05 -0.49
N ASN A 218 14.13 8.87 0.17
CA ASN A 218 12.97 8.49 0.98
C ASN A 218 11.63 8.72 0.28
N VAL A 219 11.63 8.98 -1.03
CA VAL A 219 10.43 9.15 -1.87
C VAL A 219 10.30 7.98 -2.84
N PHE A 220 9.11 7.36 -2.88
CA PHE A 220 8.79 6.15 -3.65
C PHE A 220 7.56 6.34 -4.54
#